data_9cc054887bb97cfb8772144898c09185
#
_entry.id   9cc054887bb97cfb8772144898c09185
#
_cell.length_a   1.000
_cell.length_b   1.000
_cell.length_c   1.000
_cell.angle_alpha   90.00
_cell.angle_beta   90.00
_cell.angle_gamma   90.00
#
_symmetry.space_group_name_H-M   'P 1'
#
loop_
_entity.id
_entity.type
_entity.pdbx_description
1 polymer ?
#
loop_
_entity_poly.entity_id
_entity_poly.type
_entity_poly.pdbx_seq_one_letter_code
_entity_poly.pdbx_strand_id
1 'polypeptide(L)'
;MFDRLDDILIRYQQIMEELNDPDVVNDQKHFRKLMKEQSDLQPLVEKYTEYKNTKQTIDDSLEMLEAEDDEEMKEMLKEELSEAKSNITKIEQELKVLLIPKDPMDEKIFMKLS
;
A
#
# COMPACT_ATOMS: atom_id res chain seq x y z
N MET A 1 -6.47 -11.76 -1.45
CA MET A 1 -5.44 -11.41 -2.43
C MET A 1 -4.26 -10.64 -1.81
N PHE A 2 -4.51 -9.72 -0.89
CA PHE A 2 -3.46 -8.93 -0.24
C PHE A 2 -3.34 -9.20 1.26
N ASP A 3 -3.54 -10.44 1.68
CA ASP A 3 -3.45 -10.84 3.10
C ASP A 3 -2.05 -10.58 3.67
N ARG A 4 -1.03 -10.78 2.84
CA ARG A 4 0.35 -10.50 3.20
C ARG A 4 0.59 -9.01 3.51
N LEU A 5 -0.13 -8.14 2.80
CA LEU A 5 0.00 -6.70 2.98
C LEU A 5 -0.57 -6.25 4.32
N ASP A 6 -1.61 -6.91 4.82
CA ASP A 6 -2.15 -6.63 6.14
C ASP A 6 -1.12 -6.96 7.23
N ASP A 7 -0.42 -8.09 7.08
CA ASP A 7 0.66 -8.47 7.99
C ASP A 7 1.81 -7.46 7.94
N ILE A 8 2.12 -6.97 6.74
CA ILE A 8 3.17 -5.95 6.55
C ILE A 8 2.78 -4.64 7.23
N LEU A 9 1.51 -4.24 7.16
CA LEU A 9 1.02 -3.05 7.87
C LEU A 9 1.20 -3.20 9.38
N ILE A 10 0.86 -4.34 9.93
CA ILE A 10 1.01 -4.63 11.35
C ILE A 10 2.49 -4.56 11.73
N ARG A 11 3.35 -5.17 10.94
CA ARG A 11 4.79 -5.15 11.17
C ARG A 11 5.34 -3.72 11.11
N TYR A 12 4.91 -2.93 10.14
CA TYR A 12 5.33 -1.53 10.01
C TYR A 12 4.94 -0.72 11.25
N GLN A 13 3.72 -0.90 11.75
CA GLN A 13 3.25 -0.23 12.96
C GLN A 13 4.08 -0.63 14.17
N GLN A 14 4.42 -1.91 14.31
CA GLN A 14 5.29 -2.40 15.38
C GLN A 14 6.67 -1.75 15.32
N ILE A 15 7.23 -1.62 14.12
CA ILE A 15 8.52 -0.95 13.91
C ILE A 15 8.45 0.51 14.36
N MET A 16 7.39 1.21 14.00
CA MET A 16 7.21 2.61 14.39
C MET A 16 7.12 2.77 15.91
N GLU A 17 6.45 1.85 16.59
CA GLU A 17 6.36 1.83 18.05
C GLU A 17 7.73 1.55 18.67
N GLU A 18 8.45 0.55 18.16
CA GLU A 18 9.78 0.19 18.66
C GLU A 18 10.79 1.33 18.47
N LEU A 19 10.68 2.07 17.37
CA LEU A 19 11.57 3.21 17.10
C LEU A 19 11.37 4.34 18.11
N ASN A 20 10.24 4.39 18.78
CA ASN A 20 9.95 5.37 19.83
C ASN A 20 10.37 4.88 21.22
N ASP A 21 10.80 3.63 21.34
CA ASP A 21 11.25 3.05 22.61
C ASP A 21 12.68 3.50 22.92
N PRO A 22 12.93 4.14 24.10
CA PRO A 22 14.27 4.58 24.46
C PRO A 22 15.30 3.45 24.48
N ASP A 23 14.90 2.25 24.86
CA ASP A 23 15.81 1.09 24.89
C ASP A 23 16.29 0.72 23.47
N VAL A 24 15.44 0.88 22.48
CA VAL A 24 15.79 0.64 21.07
C VAL A 24 16.68 1.77 20.54
N VAL A 25 16.32 3.01 20.86
CA VAL A 25 17.10 4.19 20.42
C VAL A 25 18.53 4.13 20.93
N ASN A 26 18.73 3.62 22.14
CA ASN A 26 20.06 3.47 22.75
C ASN A 26 20.85 2.29 22.21
N ASP A 27 20.18 1.34 21.53
CA ASP A 27 20.84 0.21 20.88
C ASP A 27 21.02 0.51 19.38
N GLN A 28 22.18 1.01 19.02
CA GLN A 28 22.45 1.46 17.65
C GLN A 28 22.26 0.38 16.59
N LYS A 29 22.66 -0.84 16.87
CA LYS A 29 22.50 -1.96 15.94
C LYS A 29 21.03 -2.25 15.67
N HIS A 30 20.25 -2.35 16.74
CA HIS A 30 18.82 -2.62 16.66
C HIS A 30 18.10 -1.47 15.96
N PHE A 31 18.44 -0.25 16.34
CA PHE A 31 17.86 0.95 15.74
C PHE A 31 18.06 1.00 14.23
N ARG A 32 19.30 0.77 13.78
CA ARG A 32 19.64 0.77 12.35
C ARG A 32 18.88 -0.31 11.58
N LYS A 33 18.76 -1.48 12.18
CA LYS A 33 18.04 -2.61 11.59
C LYS A 33 16.56 -2.27 11.37
N LEU A 34 15.94 -1.68 12.38
CA LEU A 34 14.55 -1.25 12.31
C LEU A 34 14.34 -0.11 11.31
N MET A 35 15.26 0.84 11.26
CA MET A 35 15.20 1.95 10.30
C MET A 35 15.28 1.44 8.86
N LYS A 36 16.13 0.45 8.61
CA LYS A 36 16.25 -0.15 7.28
C LYS A 36 14.97 -0.89 6.91
N GLU A 37 14.43 -1.68 7.83
CA GLU A 37 13.19 -2.42 7.61
C GLU A 37 12.03 -1.46 7.34
N GLN A 38 11.93 -0.38 8.12
CA GLN A 38 10.94 0.68 7.91
C GLN A 38 11.06 1.26 6.50
N SER A 39 12.27 1.61 6.11
CA SER A 39 12.54 2.19 4.80
C SER A 39 12.15 1.25 3.66
N ASP A 40 12.45 -0.04 3.83
CA ASP A 40 12.12 -1.06 2.84
C ASP A 40 10.62 -1.28 2.70
N LEU A 41 9.89 -1.20 3.81
CA LEU A 41 8.43 -1.42 3.82
C LEU A 41 7.63 -0.17 3.44
N GLN A 42 8.19 1.01 3.60
CA GLN A 42 7.46 2.27 3.43
C GLN A 42 6.75 2.42 2.08
N PRO A 43 7.40 2.17 0.93
CA PRO A 43 6.72 2.32 -0.35
C PRO A 43 5.53 1.37 -0.49
N LEU A 44 5.67 0.16 0.02
CA LEU A 44 4.61 -0.83 -0.02
C LEU A 44 3.44 -0.45 0.88
N VAL A 45 3.74 0.04 2.09
CA VAL A 45 2.72 0.52 3.04
C VAL A 45 1.95 1.69 2.48
N GLU A 46 2.65 2.66 1.89
CA GLU A 46 2.02 3.84 1.28
C GLU A 46 1.09 3.45 0.13
N LYS A 47 1.55 2.56 -0.74
CA LYS A 47 0.76 2.12 -1.89
C LYS A 47 -0.46 1.30 -1.46
N TYR A 48 -0.29 0.44 -0.46
CA TYR A 48 -1.41 -0.36 0.04
C TYR A 48 -2.45 0.50 0.76
N THR A 49 -2.01 1.53 1.49
CA THR A 49 -2.91 2.50 2.12
C THR A 49 -3.72 3.24 1.05
N GLU A 50 -3.07 3.66 -0.03
CA GLU A 50 -3.72 4.27 -1.18
C GLU A 50 -4.76 3.33 -1.80
N TYR A 51 -4.42 2.05 -1.93
CA TYR A 51 -5.33 1.02 -2.43
C TYR A 51 -6.58 0.91 -1.56
N LYS A 52 -6.41 0.82 -0.24
CA LYS A 52 -7.51 0.71 0.71
C LYS A 52 -8.43 1.93 0.66
N ASN A 53 -7.84 3.12 0.60
CA ASN A 53 -8.58 4.38 0.53
C ASN A 53 -9.38 4.47 -0.77
N THR A 54 -8.80 4.08 -1.89
CA THR A 54 -9.47 4.07 -3.18
C THR A 54 -10.62 3.08 -3.21
N LYS A 55 -10.41 1.90 -2.62
CA LYS A 55 -11.47 0.89 -2.50
C LYS A 55 -12.63 1.40 -1.66
N GLN A 56 -12.31 2.10 -0.56
CA GLN A 56 -13.34 2.71 0.29
C GLN A 56 -14.12 3.78 -0.48
N THR A 57 -13.45 4.59 -1.28
CA THR A 57 -14.08 5.59 -2.13
C THR A 57 -15.07 4.94 -3.10
N ILE A 58 -14.68 3.81 -3.70
CA ILE A 58 -15.57 3.07 -4.61
C ILE A 58 -16.83 2.60 -3.88
N ASP A 59 -16.65 1.98 -2.71
CA ASP A 59 -17.76 1.47 -1.91
C ASP A 59 -18.70 2.60 -1.47
N ASP A 60 -18.14 3.71 -1.01
CA ASP A 60 -18.91 4.88 -0.58
C ASP A 60 -19.69 5.50 -1.76
N SER A 61 -19.03 5.61 -2.91
CA SER A 61 -19.67 6.17 -4.11
C SER A 61 -20.82 5.29 -4.61
N LEU A 62 -20.68 3.97 -4.52
CA LEU A 62 -21.75 3.04 -4.87
C LEU A 62 -22.94 3.19 -3.93
N GLU A 63 -22.71 3.29 -2.63
CA GLU A 63 -23.76 3.51 -1.64
C GLU A 63 -24.49 4.83 -1.89
N MET A 64 -23.73 5.89 -2.10
CA MET A 64 -24.28 7.22 -2.37
C MET A 64 -25.11 7.23 -3.66
N LEU A 65 -24.63 6.53 -4.69
CA LEU A 65 -25.33 6.44 -5.98
C LEU A 65 -26.68 5.74 -5.84
N GLU A 66 -26.76 4.69 -5.02
CA GLU A 66 -28.02 3.99 -4.77
C GLU A 66 -29.05 4.86 -4.06
N ALA A 67 -28.57 5.74 -3.17
CA ALA A 67 -29.44 6.59 -2.36
C ALA A 67 -29.76 7.94 -3.03
N GLU A 68 -29.08 8.30 -4.11
CA GLU A 68 -29.21 9.62 -4.74
C GLU A 68 -30.35 9.67 -5.73
N ASP A 69 -31.18 10.71 -5.61
CA ASP A 69 -32.33 10.94 -6.52
C ASP A 69 -32.02 12.01 -7.58
N ASP A 70 -31.06 12.90 -7.33
CA ASP A 70 -30.69 13.98 -8.23
C ASP A 70 -29.81 13.45 -9.38
N GLU A 71 -30.29 13.68 -10.61
CA GLU A 71 -29.56 13.21 -11.80
C GLU A 71 -28.19 13.82 -11.98
N GLU A 72 -28.02 15.10 -11.64
CA GLU A 72 -26.71 15.77 -11.71
C GLU A 72 -25.72 15.14 -10.73
N MET A 73 -26.17 14.88 -9.50
CA MET A 73 -25.34 14.23 -8.50
C MET A 73 -24.99 12.79 -8.89
N LYS A 74 -25.94 12.08 -9.50
CA LYS A 74 -25.70 10.73 -10.03
C LYS A 74 -24.59 10.73 -11.07
N GLU A 75 -24.62 11.72 -11.97
CA GLU A 75 -23.58 11.85 -13.01
C GLU A 75 -22.20 12.10 -12.40
N MET A 76 -22.13 12.99 -11.42
CA MET A 76 -20.89 13.27 -10.70
C MET A 76 -20.36 12.02 -9.98
N LEU A 77 -21.25 11.27 -9.32
CA LEU A 77 -20.87 10.04 -8.62
C LEU A 77 -20.40 8.96 -9.58
N LYS A 78 -21.02 8.86 -10.76
CA LYS A 78 -20.61 7.91 -11.80
C LYS A 78 -19.22 8.25 -12.34
N GLU A 79 -18.92 9.52 -12.55
CA GLU A 79 -17.61 9.98 -12.99
C GLU A 79 -16.55 9.68 -11.94
N GLU A 80 -16.82 10.01 -10.68
CA GLU A 80 -15.93 9.73 -9.56
C GLU A 80 -15.66 8.23 -9.43
N LEU A 81 -16.71 7.43 -9.56
CA LEU A 81 -16.62 5.97 -9.51
C LEU A 81 -15.76 5.42 -10.65
N SER A 82 -15.93 5.95 -11.85
CA SER A 82 -15.16 5.55 -13.03
C SER A 82 -13.67 5.86 -12.83
N GLU A 83 -13.36 7.06 -12.33
CA GLU A 83 -11.97 7.45 -12.02
C GLU A 83 -11.38 6.56 -10.96
N ALA A 84 -12.13 6.31 -9.88
CA ALA A 84 -11.66 5.47 -8.77
C ALA A 84 -11.38 4.03 -9.23
N LYS A 85 -12.22 3.49 -10.08
CA LYS A 85 -12.03 2.14 -10.66
C LYS A 85 -10.78 2.07 -11.53
N SER A 86 -10.53 3.10 -12.31
CA SER A 86 -9.33 3.21 -13.13
C SER A 86 -8.09 3.30 -12.23
N ASN A 87 -8.15 4.12 -11.20
CA ASN A 87 -7.05 4.31 -10.25
C ASN A 87 -6.73 3.04 -9.47
N ILE A 88 -7.76 2.31 -9.01
CA ILE A 88 -7.54 1.09 -8.24
C ILE A 88 -6.84 0.02 -9.07
N THR A 89 -7.17 -0.08 -10.36
CA THR A 89 -6.49 -1.02 -11.26
C THR A 89 -5.02 -0.67 -11.40
N LYS A 90 -4.71 0.61 -11.54
CA LYS A 90 -3.35 1.13 -11.59
C LYS A 90 -2.57 0.80 -10.31
N ILE A 91 -3.19 1.07 -9.17
CA ILE A 91 -2.59 0.82 -7.85
C ILE A 91 -2.33 -0.68 -7.66
N GLU A 92 -3.27 -1.54 -8.08
CA GLU A 92 -3.09 -2.99 -8.04
C GLU A 92 -1.87 -3.44 -8.84
N GLN A 93 -1.67 -2.88 -10.03
CA GLN A 93 -0.52 -3.17 -10.85
C GLN A 93 0.78 -2.75 -10.17
N GLU A 94 0.79 -1.56 -9.59
CA GLU A 94 1.94 -1.04 -8.86
C GLU A 94 2.25 -1.89 -7.62
N LEU A 95 1.21 -2.33 -6.89
CA LEU A 95 1.38 -3.23 -5.74
C LEU A 95 1.99 -4.56 -6.16
N LYS A 96 1.53 -5.13 -7.25
CA LYS A 96 2.07 -6.39 -7.77
C LYS A 96 3.55 -6.27 -8.09
N VAL A 97 3.95 -5.15 -8.67
CA VAL A 97 5.36 -4.88 -8.96
C VAL A 97 6.17 -4.77 -7.67
N LEU A 98 5.65 -4.05 -6.67
CA LEU A 98 6.33 -3.89 -5.38
C LEU A 98 6.44 -5.19 -4.60
N LEU A 99 5.54 -6.13 -4.82
CA LEU A 99 5.55 -7.44 -4.16
C LEU A 99 6.51 -8.43 -4.81
N ILE A 100 7.06 -8.12 -5.98
CA ILE A 100 8.06 -8.97 -6.61
C ILE A 100 9.33 -8.96 -5.73
N PRO A 101 9.80 -10.14 -5.27
CA PRO A 101 10.98 -10.20 -4.43
C PRO A 101 12.20 -9.67 -5.17
N LYS A 102 12.94 -8.78 -4.52
CA LYS A 102 14.24 -8.32 -5.01
C LYS A 102 15.30 -9.22 -4.39
N ASP A 103 15.44 -10.41 -4.95
CA ASP A 103 16.43 -11.37 -4.50
C ASP A 103 17.73 -11.09 -5.25
N PRO A 104 18.85 -10.88 -4.53
CA PRO A 104 20.14 -10.68 -5.19
C PRO A 104 20.53 -11.81 -6.12
N MET A 105 20.06 -13.02 -5.86
CA MET A 105 20.29 -14.18 -6.73
C MET A 105 19.56 -14.04 -8.06
N ASP A 106 18.36 -13.53 -8.03
CA ASP A 106 17.58 -13.29 -9.25
C ASP A 106 18.24 -12.22 -10.11
N GLU A 107 18.76 -11.17 -9.51
CA GLU A 107 19.49 -10.13 -10.21
C GLU A 107 20.75 -10.69 -10.87
N LYS A 108 21.49 -11.56 -10.18
CA LYS A 108 22.68 -12.21 -10.71
C LYS A 108 22.36 -13.11 -11.89
N ILE A 109 21.28 -13.87 -11.79
CA ILE A 109 20.82 -14.74 -12.88
C ILE A 109 20.43 -13.91 -14.09
N PHE A 110 19.71 -12.84 -13.86
CA PHE A 110 19.29 -11.92 -14.90
C PHE A 110 20.48 -11.29 -15.62
N MET A 111 21.48 -10.86 -14.86
CA MET A 111 22.73 -10.30 -15.41
C MET A 111 23.50 -11.30 -16.25
N LYS A 112 23.53 -12.56 -15.85
CA LYS A 112 24.19 -13.62 -16.61
C LYS A 112 23.50 -13.90 -17.94
N LEU A 113 22.20 -13.71 -17.99
CA LEU A 113 21.44 -13.94 -19.21
C LEU A 113 21.50 -12.77 -20.18
N SER A 114 21.86 -11.62 -19.67
CA SER A 114 22.04 -10.43 -20.48
C SER A 114 23.50 -10.27 -20.93
#